data_5eac007310e3857557bdbbbb757d5ad7
#
_entry.id   5eac007310e3857557bdbbbb757d5ad7
#
_cell.length_a   1.000
_cell.length_b   1.000
_cell.length_c   1.000
_cell.angle_alpha   90.00
_cell.angle_beta   90.00
_cell.angle_gamma   90.00
#
_symmetry.space_group_name_H-M   'P 1'
#
loop_
_entity.id
_entity.type
_entity.pdbx_description
1 polymer ?
#
loop_
_entity_poly.entity_id
_entity_poly.type
_entity_poly.pdbx_seq_one_letter_code
_entity_poly.pdbx_strand_id
1 'polypeptide(L)'
;MLVYGAGLAQGLALVSFPAASSILTSPTGYDLSTTQYGLMFVPQVLLAITAAALSPVWARRWSLQRVLQAGLAANFLAMILLVASQVFSASAAAYPILLCATAALGFGFGSTVPALNTFAARLDPARQDRSVLTLNALLGTGTALAPLLIAVFLALGAWWLLPMVAAVGLAGFVAAALRVPLDAGPAAARGGPARRAALPRRFFFYAGAVLLYGVCETLFGNWSSVYLTGERALSAAVASLALAAFWACVTIGRVIVAALTSRVAPGVVYLTLPILIAAANVAVALAGNPITAVLAYAAAGFACSAMLPLSLSLAGEEFPRLGATSSGELIAGYQVGYGITAFGVAPLQGITGIGLSGIYLAGAGVAVGLAIIARMVVRPVARHPAAPATG
;
A
#
# COMPACT_ATOMS: atom_id res chain seq x y z
N MET A 1 -17.66 6.21 13.83
CA MET A 1 -17.43 7.24 12.82
C MET A 1 -15.94 7.62 12.71
N LEU A 2 -15.26 8.00 13.81
CA LEU A 2 -13.85 8.43 13.79
C LEU A 2 -12.91 7.41 13.12
N VAL A 3 -12.93 6.14 13.52
CA VAL A 3 -12.02 5.09 13.01
C VAL A 3 -12.18 4.91 11.50
N TYR A 4 -13.41 4.84 11.03
CA TYR A 4 -13.72 4.64 9.61
C TYR A 4 -13.39 5.86 8.75
N GLY A 5 -13.73 7.06 9.22
CA GLY A 5 -13.41 8.31 8.52
C GLY A 5 -11.90 8.55 8.47
N ALA A 6 -11.17 8.26 9.56
CA ALA A 6 -9.71 8.32 9.56
C ALA A 6 -9.08 7.32 8.57
N GLY A 7 -9.69 6.14 8.37
CA GLY A 7 -9.26 5.18 7.35
C GLY A 7 -9.40 5.75 5.93
N LEU A 8 -10.52 6.38 5.60
CA LEU A 8 -10.72 7.03 4.31
C LEU A 8 -9.72 8.18 4.09
N ALA A 9 -9.52 9.04 5.10
CA ALA A 9 -8.54 10.12 5.03
C ALA A 9 -7.09 9.60 4.88
N GLN A 10 -6.77 8.47 5.54
CA GLN A 10 -5.48 7.79 5.37
C GLN A 10 -5.28 7.32 3.94
N GLY A 11 -6.32 6.77 3.30
CA GLY A 11 -6.27 6.34 1.91
C GLY A 11 -6.03 7.52 0.95
N LEU A 12 -6.73 8.63 1.15
CA LEU A 12 -6.50 9.87 0.40
C LEU A 12 -5.04 10.36 0.53
N ALA A 13 -4.54 10.43 1.77
CA ALA A 13 -3.17 10.89 2.03
C ALA A 13 -2.12 9.98 1.38
N LEU A 14 -2.32 8.66 1.46
CA LEU A 14 -1.37 7.67 0.96
C LEU A 14 -1.10 7.81 -0.54
N VAL A 15 -2.14 8.06 -1.33
CA VAL A 15 -2.05 8.10 -2.79
C VAL A 15 -1.89 9.55 -3.31
N SER A 16 -1.90 10.57 -2.45
CA SER A 16 -1.73 11.97 -2.87
C SER A 16 -0.42 12.21 -3.64
N PHE A 17 0.70 11.63 -3.20
CA PHE A 17 1.98 11.79 -3.90
C PHE A 17 2.04 11.06 -5.24
N PRO A 18 1.69 9.77 -5.35
CA PRO A 18 1.59 9.11 -6.64
C PRO A 18 0.59 9.77 -7.60
N ALA A 19 -0.55 10.25 -7.09
CA ALA A 19 -1.55 10.95 -7.90
C ALA A 19 -1.01 12.28 -8.46
N ALA A 20 -0.18 12.99 -7.69
CA ALA A 20 0.45 14.25 -8.11
C ALA A 20 1.74 14.02 -8.94
N SER A 21 2.15 12.78 -9.21
CA SER A 21 3.46 12.49 -9.84
C SER A 21 3.66 13.17 -11.20
N SER A 22 2.62 13.28 -12.01
CA SER A 22 2.68 14.00 -13.30
C SER A 22 2.98 15.49 -13.14
N ILE A 23 2.57 16.10 -12.01
CA ILE A 23 2.84 17.50 -11.68
C ILE A 23 4.25 17.64 -11.12
N LEU A 24 4.64 16.71 -10.24
CA LEU A 24 5.95 16.71 -9.61
C LEU A 24 7.09 16.50 -10.63
N THR A 25 6.85 15.73 -11.69
CA THR A 25 7.83 15.47 -12.74
C THR A 25 7.68 16.35 -13.99
N SER A 26 6.65 17.21 -14.05
CA SER A 26 6.44 18.12 -15.18
C SER A 26 7.44 19.28 -15.15
N PRO A 27 8.03 19.67 -16.31
CA PRO A 27 8.87 20.86 -16.43
C PRO A 27 8.14 22.17 -16.06
N THR A 28 6.84 22.22 -16.22
CA THR A 28 6.01 23.36 -15.82
C THR A 28 5.53 23.30 -14.36
N GLY A 29 5.84 22.18 -13.65
CA GLY A 29 5.52 21.97 -12.26
C GLY A 29 6.75 22.10 -11.35
N TYR A 30 7.20 20.97 -10.79
CA TYR A 30 8.38 20.94 -9.90
C TYR A 30 9.67 20.54 -10.62
N ASP A 31 9.59 20.06 -11.85
CA ASP A 31 10.71 19.61 -12.68
C ASP A 31 11.61 18.57 -11.98
N LEU A 32 10.99 17.70 -11.16
CA LEU A 32 11.74 16.64 -10.51
C LEU A 32 12.18 15.61 -11.55
N SER A 33 13.46 15.27 -11.54
CA SER A 33 13.95 14.14 -12.31
C SER A 33 13.29 12.84 -11.82
N THR A 34 13.24 11.82 -12.68
CA THR A 34 12.74 10.49 -12.33
C THR A 34 13.44 9.92 -11.09
N THR A 35 14.74 10.19 -10.94
CA THR A 35 15.54 9.80 -9.77
C THR A 35 15.06 10.53 -8.50
N GLN A 36 14.87 11.84 -8.55
CA GLN A 36 14.38 12.61 -7.41
C GLN A 36 12.99 12.17 -7.01
N TYR A 37 12.10 11.94 -7.99
CA TYR A 37 10.77 11.40 -7.74
C TYR A 37 10.83 10.04 -7.02
N GLY A 38 11.64 9.10 -7.49
CA GLY A 38 11.81 7.81 -6.83
C GLY A 38 12.39 7.94 -5.42
N LEU A 39 13.49 8.69 -5.27
CA LEU A 39 14.19 8.85 -3.99
C LEU A 39 13.36 9.55 -2.91
N MET A 40 12.35 10.36 -3.28
CA MET A 40 11.49 11.00 -2.29
C MET A 40 10.67 10.00 -1.45
N PHE A 41 10.49 8.75 -1.92
CA PHE A 41 9.80 7.71 -1.16
C PHE A 41 10.70 6.97 -0.15
N VAL A 42 12.01 7.16 -0.19
CA VAL A 42 12.94 6.50 0.76
C VAL A 42 12.60 6.85 2.22
N PRO A 43 12.43 8.13 2.61
CA PRO A 43 12.04 8.47 3.98
C PRO A 43 10.68 7.88 4.36
N GLN A 44 9.72 7.84 3.43
CA GLN A 44 8.41 7.24 3.64
C GLN A 44 8.53 5.77 4.03
N VAL A 45 9.25 4.97 3.25
CA VAL A 45 9.41 3.53 3.48
C VAL A 45 10.11 3.25 4.80
N LEU A 46 11.23 3.93 5.06
CA LEU A 46 12.00 3.75 6.28
C LEU A 46 11.18 4.07 7.53
N LEU A 47 10.46 5.20 7.52
CA LEU A 47 9.65 5.59 8.68
C LEU A 47 8.37 4.78 8.80
N ALA A 48 7.77 4.31 7.69
CA ALA A 48 6.62 3.41 7.75
C ALA A 48 6.98 2.07 8.42
N ILE A 49 8.08 1.45 8.01
CA ILE A 49 8.56 0.20 8.61
C ILE A 49 8.91 0.41 10.09
N THR A 50 9.69 1.46 10.38
CA THR A 50 10.13 1.76 11.74
C THR A 50 8.96 2.06 12.67
N ALA A 51 8.02 2.90 12.23
CA ALA A 51 6.84 3.26 13.01
C ALA A 51 5.91 2.04 13.23
N ALA A 52 5.69 1.22 12.21
CA ALA A 52 4.89 0.00 12.34
C ALA A 52 5.53 -1.00 13.32
N ALA A 53 6.86 -1.19 13.27
CA ALA A 53 7.59 -2.07 14.16
C ALA A 53 7.60 -1.57 15.63
N LEU A 54 7.67 -0.24 15.84
CA LEU A 54 7.70 0.36 17.17
C LEU A 54 6.30 0.64 17.73
N SER A 55 5.27 0.66 16.91
CA SER A 55 3.88 0.96 17.29
C SER A 55 3.39 0.11 18.49
N PRO A 56 3.65 -1.21 18.57
CA PRO A 56 3.26 -2.02 19.73
C PRO A 56 4.02 -1.62 21.02
N VAL A 57 5.27 -1.19 20.91
CA VAL A 57 6.09 -0.72 22.04
C VAL A 57 5.53 0.60 22.57
N TRP A 58 5.25 1.54 21.67
CA TRP A 58 4.68 2.84 22.03
C TRP A 58 3.26 2.71 22.59
N ALA A 59 2.44 1.80 22.03
CA ALA A 59 1.10 1.53 22.55
C ALA A 59 1.13 0.99 23.99
N ARG A 60 2.12 0.17 24.33
CA ARG A 60 2.32 -0.29 25.73
C ARG A 60 2.78 0.83 26.66
N ARG A 61 3.67 1.72 26.17
CA ARG A 61 4.26 2.79 27.00
C ARG A 61 3.33 3.99 27.19
N TRP A 62 2.57 4.35 26.17
CA TRP A 62 1.78 5.58 26.17
C TRP A 62 0.27 5.35 26.04
N SER A 63 -0.18 4.60 25.14
CA SER A 63 -1.48 4.01 24.80
C SER A 63 -1.64 3.91 23.29
N LEU A 64 -2.51 3.02 22.82
CA LEU A 64 -2.82 2.87 21.39
C LEU A 64 -3.46 4.14 20.82
N GLN A 65 -4.28 4.84 21.64
CA GLN A 65 -4.90 6.10 21.23
C GLN A 65 -3.85 7.19 20.97
N ARG A 66 -2.82 7.32 21.79
CA ARG A 66 -1.73 8.30 21.56
C ARG A 66 -0.92 7.95 20.31
N VAL A 67 -0.72 6.67 20.02
CA VAL A 67 -0.07 6.24 18.77
C VAL A 67 -0.91 6.65 17.56
N LEU A 68 -2.23 6.44 17.63
CA LEU A 68 -3.17 6.89 16.59
C LEU A 68 -3.14 8.42 16.41
N GLN A 69 -3.17 9.18 17.51
CA GLN A 69 -3.11 10.65 17.48
C GLN A 69 -1.81 11.15 16.83
N ALA A 70 -0.67 10.59 17.20
CA ALA A 70 0.63 10.92 16.61
C ALA A 70 0.68 10.59 15.11
N GLY A 71 0.14 9.44 14.72
CA GLY A 71 0.05 9.02 13.33
C GLY A 71 -0.85 9.94 12.50
N LEU A 72 -2.04 10.28 13.00
CA LEU A 72 -2.95 11.23 12.32
C LEU A 72 -2.34 12.64 12.21
N ALA A 73 -1.66 13.12 13.26
CA ALA A 73 -0.96 14.41 13.24
C ALA A 73 0.19 14.41 12.22
N ALA A 74 0.92 13.31 12.09
CA ALA A 74 1.98 13.18 11.09
C ALA A 74 1.41 13.15 9.66
N ASN A 75 0.29 12.46 9.42
CA ASN A 75 -0.39 12.49 8.12
C ASN A 75 -0.93 13.90 7.79
N PHE A 76 -1.48 14.60 8.78
CA PHE A 76 -1.86 16.02 8.64
C PHE A 76 -0.66 16.87 8.24
N LEU A 77 0.46 16.75 8.96
CA LEU A 77 1.71 17.45 8.65
C LEU A 77 2.19 17.13 7.23
N ALA A 78 2.13 15.87 6.80
CA ALA A 78 2.49 15.46 5.45
C ALA A 78 1.68 16.20 4.38
N MET A 79 0.37 16.30 4.58
CA MET A 79 -0.51 17.01 3.64
C MET A 79 -0.26 18.52 3.64
N ILE A 80 -0.03 19.13 4.80
CA ILE A 80 0.32 20.56 4.89
C ILE A 80 1.66 20.85 4.20
N LEU A 81 2.68 19.99 4.41
CA LEU A 81 3.97 20.14 3.73
C LEU A 81 3.84 19.95 2.22
N LEU A 82 2.98 19.03 1.76
CA LEU A 82 2.71 18.87 0.33
C LEU A 82 2.03 20.13 -0.26
N VAL A 83 1.07 20.74 0.45
CA VAL A 83 0.49 22.02 0.05
C VAL A 83 1.55 23.12 0.07
N ALA A 84 2.34 23.24 1.13
CA ALA A 84 3.38 24.25 1.26
C ALA A 84 4.45 24.13 0.16
N SER A 85 4.77 22.91 -0.29
CA SER A 85 5.73 22.68 -1.36
C SER A 85 5.33 23.40 -2.67
N GLN A 86 4.03 23.61 -2.90
CA GLN A 86 3.52 24.35 -4.07
C GLN A 86 4.04 25.78 -4.14
N VAL A 87 4.15 26.46 -2.98
CA VAL A 87 4.67 27.83 -2.92
C VAL A 87 6.14 27.90 -3.35
N PHE A 88 6.87 26.80 -3.16
CA PHE A 88 8.28 26.69 -3.45
C PHE A 88 8.57 25.86 -4.72
N SER A 89 7.56 25.54 -5.53
CA SER A 89 7.69 24.63 -6.68
C SER A 89 8.81 25.02 -7.66
N ALA A 90 9.03 26.31 -7.87
CA ALA A 90 10.08 26.86 -8.72
C ALA A 90 11.44 27.02 -8.00
N SER A 91 11.61 26.55 -6.77
CA SER A 91 12.83 26.71 -5.99
C SER A 91 13.44 25.40 -5.52
N ALA A 92 14.74 25.40 -5.23
CA ALA A 92 15.42 24.25 -4.66
C ALA A 92 14.88 23.80 -3.30
N ALA A 93 14.09 24.64 -2.61
CA ALA A 93 13.47 24.32 -1.33
C ALA A 93 12.30 23.31 -1.46
N ALA A 94 11.69 23.17 -2.65
CA ALA A 94 10.59 22.24 -2.86
C ALA A 94 10.95 20.79 -2.53
N TYR A 95 12.10 20.32 -2.99
CA TYR A 95 12.52 18.92 -2.81
C TYR A 95 12.74 18.52 -1.34
N PRO A 96 13.49 19.27 -0.51
CA PRO A 96 13.56 19.00 0.93
C PRO A 96 12.21 18.99 1.63
N ILE A 97 11.28 19.90 1.25
CA ILE A 97 9.92 19.91 1.80
C ILE A 97 9.19 18.61 1.45
N LEU A 98 9.30 18.14 0.20
CA LEU A 98 8.71 16.87 -0.23
C LEU A 98 9.30 15.66 0.51
N LEU A 99 10.62 15.67 0.78
CA LEU A 99 11.26 14.62 1.60
C LEU A 99 10.71 14.61 3.03
N CYS A 100 10.53 15.77 3.65
CA CYS A 100 9.91 15.88 4.96
C CYS A 100 8.44 15.45 4.94
N ALA A 101 7.71 15.78 3.87
CA ALA A 101 6.31 15.40 3.69
C ALA A 101 6.15 13.89 3.57
N THR A 102 6.97 13.23 2.75
CA THR A 102 6.95 11.77 2.60
C THR A 102 7.43 11.06 3.87
N ALA A 103 8.41 11.62 4.59
CA ALA A 103 8.83 11.13 5.92
C ALA A 103 7.66 11.15 6.92
N ALA A 104 6.95 12.26 7.00
CA ALA A 104 5.78 12.42 7.86
C ALA A 104 4.65 11.45 7.45
N LEU A 105 4.41 11.27 6.15
CA LEU A 105 3.43 10.30 5.64
C LEU A 105 3.80 8.86 6.03
N GLY A 106 5.07 8.49 5.92
CA GLY A 106 5.56 7.16 6.30
C GLY A 106 5.34 6.87 7.77
N PHE A 107 5.76 7.79 8.65
CA PHE A 107 5.51 7.68 10.09
C PHE A 107 4.01 7.61 10.38
N GLY A 108 3.22 8.48 9.74
CA GLY A 108 1.78 8.52 9.87
C GLY A 108 1.13 7.20 9.49
N PHE A 109 1.47 6.65 8.32
CA PHE A 109 0.96 5.36 7.83
C PHE A 109 1.31 4.21 8.78
N GLY A 110 2.58 4.08 9.15
CA GLY A 110 3.06 3.00 10.01
C GLY A 110 2.47 3.03 11.43
N SER A 111 2.09 4.21 11.93
CA SER A 111 1.44 4.36 13.25
C SER A 111 -0.08 4.22 13.16
N THR A 112 -0.70 4.82 12.13
CA THR A 112 -2.17 4.93 12.03
C THR A 112 -2.82 3.62 11.62
N VAL A 113 -2.32 2.94 10.59
CA VAL A 113 -2.99 1.76 10.01
C VAL A 113 -3.11 0.60 11.01
N PRO A 114 -2.05 0.19 11.72
CA PRO A 114 -2.17 -0.86 12.73
C PRO A 114 -3.12 -0.47 13.88
N ALA A 115 -3.09 0.81 14.31
CA ALA A 115 -3.96 1.31 15.35
C ALA A 115 -5.43 1.29 14.93
N LEU A 116 -5.75 1.78 13.73
CA LEU A 116 -7.11 1.77 13.18
C LEU A 116 -7.67 0.35 13.04
N ASN A 117 -6.86 -0.60 12.54
CA ASN A 117 -7.30 -2.00 12.44
C ASN A 117 -7.61 -2.58 13.83
N THR A 118 -6.78 -2.27 14.84
CA THR A 118 -7.01 -2.71 16.21
C THR A 118 -8.29 -2.10 16.79
N PHE A 119 -8.54 -0.81 16.59
CA PHE A 119 -9.77 -0.18 17.04
C PHE A 119 -10.99 -0.68 16.28
N ALA A 120 -10.91 -0.86 14.96
CA ALA A 120 -11.99 -1.40 14.15
C ALA A 120 -12.42 -2.79 14.62
N ALA A 121 -11.46 -3.68 14.89
CA ALA A 121 -11.75 -5.03 15.42
C ALA A 121 -12.49 -5.00 16.77
N ARG A 122 -12.40 -3.90 17.53
CA ARG A 122 -13.03 -3.74 18.85
C ARG A 122 -14.36 -2.99 18.82
N LEU A 123 -14.70 -2.33 17.70
CA LEU A 123 -15.98 -1.61 17.57
C LEU A 123 -17.18 -2.55 17.66
N ASP A 124 -17.05 -3.77 17.12
CA ASP A 124 -18.06 -4.83 17.22
C ASP A 124 -17.33 -6.16 17.47
N PRO A 125 -17.14 -6.55 18.74
CA PRO A 125 -16.45 -7.79 19.08
C PRO A 125 -17.13 -9.06 18.53
N ALA A 126 -18.44 -9.01 18.26
CA ALA A 126 -19.19 -10.12 17.67
C ALA A 126 -18.97 -10.25 16.15
N ARG A 127 -18.51 -9.16 15.50
CA ARG A 127 -18.33 -9.08 14.03
C ARG A 127 -17.02 -8.38 13.68
N GLN A 128 -15.92 -8.76 14.32
CA GLN A 128 -14.60 -8.13 14.16
C GLN A 128 -14.17 -8.06 12.69
N ASP A 129 -14.32 -9.19 11.97
CA ASP A 129 -13.93 -9.29 10.57
C ASP A 129 -14.67 -8.27 9.69
N ARG A 130 -15.98 -8.09 9.93
CA ARG A 130 -16.78 -7.11 9.20
C ARG A 130 -16.30 -5.68 9.47
N SER A 131 -15.97 -5.35 10.70
CA SER A 131 -15.51 -4.02 11.09
C SER A 131 -14.16 -3.70 10.45
N VAL A 132 -13.21 -4.64 10.47
CA VAL A 132 -11.90 -4.51 9.82
C VAL A 132 -12.04 -4.44 8.31
N LEU A 133 -12.92 -5.25 7.72
CA LEU A 133 -13.17 -5.21 6.27
C LEU A 133 -13.78 -3.86 5.86
N THR A 134 -14.73 -3.32 6.63
CA THR A 134 -15.32 -1.99 6.38
C THR A 134 -14.25 -0.88 6.44
N LEU A 135 -13.35 -0.92 7.44
CA LEU A 135 -12.25 0.01 7.54
C LEU A 135 -11.35 -0.04 6.28
N ASN A 136 -10.96 -1.25 5.88
CA ASN A 136 -10.07 -1.43 4.73
C ASN A 136 -10.76 -1.07 3.40
N ALA A 137 -12.07 -1.26 3.28
CA ALA A 137 -12.86 -0.80 2.14
C ALA A 137 -12.89 0.73 2.06
N LEU A 138 -13.07 1.43 3.18
CA LEU A 138 -13.04 2.89 3.23
C LEU A 138 -11.63 3.45 2.96
N LEU A 139 -10.59 2.81 3.49
CA LEU A 139 -9.22 3.16 3.15
C LEU A 139 -8.98 3.00 1.64
N GLY A 140 -9.40 1.88 1.05
CA GLY A 140 -9.35 1.64 -0.39
C GLY A 140 -10.19 2.64 -1.21
N THR A 141 -11.34 3.06 -0.70
CA THR A 141 -12.13 4.13 -1.32
C THR A 141 -11.34 5.44 -1.35
N GLY A 142 -10.65 5.78 -0.25
CA GLY A 142 -9.77 6.95 -0.18
C GLY A 142 -8.64 6.87 -1.21
N THR A 143 -7.99 5.72 -1.37
CA THR A 143 -6.94 5.53 -2.37
C THR A 143 -7.43 5.69 -3.81
N ALA A 144 -8.66 5.25 -4.11
CA ALA A 144 -9.26 5.40 -5.43
C ALA A 144 -9.75 6.84 -5.70
N LEU A 145 -10.24 7.53 -4.67
CA LEU A 145 -10.72 8.92 -4.78
C LEU A 145 -9.57 9.91 -5.01
N ALA A 146 -8.39 9.68 -4.44
CA ALA A 146 -7.28 10.63 -4.55
C ALA A 146 -6.92 10.98 -6.00
N PRO A 147 -6.68 10.06 -6.94
CA PRO A 147 -6.38 10.41 -8.32
C PRO A 147 -7.59 11.00 -9.08
N LEU A 148 -8.83 10.67 -8.72
CA LEU A 148 -10.00 11.32 -9.30
C LEU A 148 -10.10 12.79 -8.88
N LEU A 149 -9.87 13.06 -7.59
CA LEU A 149 -9.87 14.42 -7.07
C LEU A 149 -8.72 15.24 -7.65
N ILE A 150 -7.52 14.64 -7.82
CA ILE A 150 -6.41 15.34 -8.46
C ILE A 150 -6.74 15.72 -9.91
N ALA A 151 -7.41 14.84 -10.66
CA ALA A 151 -7.83 15.14 -12.03
C ALA A 151 -8.81 16.31 -12.09
N VAL A 152 -9.80 16.35 -11.19
CA VAL A 152 -10.76 17.45 -11.09
C VAL A 152 -10.07 18.76 -10.69
N PHE A 153 -9.24 18.74 -9.66
CA PHE A 153 -8.57 19.93 -9.16
C PHE A 153 -7.47 20.42 -10.12
N LEU A 154 -6.86 19.53 -10.87
CA LEU A 154 -5.92 19.90 -11.93
C LEU A 154 -6.65 20.64 -13.08
N ALA A 155 -7.83 20.18 -13.46
CA ALA A 155 -8.66 20.88 -14.45
C ALA A 155 -9.10 22.28 -13.99
N LEU A 156 -9.19 22.51 -12.67
CA LEU A 156 -9.45 23.80 -12.06
C LEU A 156 -8.17 24.66 -11.86
N GLY A 157 -7.00 24.15 -12.28
CA GLY A 157 -5.70 24.82 -12.05
C GLY A 157 -5.24 24.84 -10.60
N ALA A 158 -5.83 24.02 -9.73
CA ALA A 158 -5.62 24.06 -8.29
C ALA A 158 -5.39 22.63 -7.70
N TRP A 159 -4.47 21.86 -8.26
CA TRP A 159 -4.17 20.48 -7.84
C TRP A 159 -3.92 20.35 -6.33
N TRP A 160 -3.36 21.38 -5.70
CA TRP A 160 -3.07 21.46 -4.26
C TRP A 160 -4.32 21.40 -3.36
N LEU A 161 -5.51 21.54 -3.94
CA LEU A 161 -6.77 21.34 -3.21
C LEU A 161 -6.93 19.91 -2.72
N LEU A 162 -6.40 18.89 -3.42
CA LEU A 162 -6.45 17.51 -2.92
C LEU A 162 -5.75 17.37 -1.55
N PRO A 163 -4.45 17.67 -1.42
CA PRO A 163 -3.80 17.56 -0.11
C PRO A 163 -4.39 18.54 0.93
N MET A 164 -4.96 19.69 0.51
CA MET A 164 -5.65 20.61 1.42
C MET A 164 -6.92 19.97 2.00
N VAL A 165 -7.76 19.37 1.17
CA VAL A 165 -8.99 18.67 1.62
C VAL A 165 -8.61 17.49 2.55
N ALA A 166 -7.58 16.74 2.20
CA ALA A 166 -7.09 15.66 3.05
C ALA A 166 -6.56 16.20 4.40
N ALA A 167 -5.84 17.34 4.39
CA ALA A 167 -5.35 18.01 5.61
C ALA A 167 -6.51 18.45 6.51
N VAL A 168 -7.53 19.11 5.94
CA VAL A 168 -8.70 19.55 6.71
C VAL A 168 -9.43 18.36 7.35
N GLY A 169 -9.63 17.29 6.59
CA GLY A 169 -10.21 16.05 7.12
C GLY A 169 -9.38 15.45 8.25
N LEU A 170 -8.05 15.34 8.04
CA LEU A 170 -7.12 14.81 9.05
C LEU A 170 -7.09 15.69 10.31
N ALA A 171 -7.10 17.02 10.17
CA ALA A 171 -7.19 17.94 11.32
C ALA A 171 -8.47 17.68 12.14
N GLY A 172 -9.61 17.49 11.46
CA GLY A 172 -10.86 17.11 12.12
C GLY A 172 -10.75 15.78 12.89
N PHE A 173 -10.11 14.76 12.29
CA PHE A 173 -9.90 13.46 12.97
C PHE A 173 -8.87 13.54 14.10
N VAL A 174 -7.83 14.38 14.00
CA VAL A 174 -6.91 14.67 15.11
C VAL A 174 -7.69 15.29 16.26
N ALA A 175 -8.47 16.36 15.99
CA ALA A 175 -9.28 17.04 17.00
C ALA A 175 -10.31 16.09 17.65
N ALA A 176 -10.95 15.23 16.85
CA ALA A 176 -11.87 14.23 17.37
C ALA A 176 -11.16 13.17 18.24
N ALA A 177 -10.00 12.68 17.81
CA ALA A 177 -9.21 11.71 18.56
C ALA A 177 -8.66 12.27 19.89
N LEU A 178 -8.49 13.60 20.00
CA LEU A 178 -8.10 14.26 21.25
C LEU A 178 -9.28 14.38 22.24
N ARG A 179 -10.52 14.45 21.74
CA ARG A 179 -11.73 14.66 22.54
C ARG A 179 -12.49 13.39 22.88
N VAL A 180 -12.46 12.40 21.99
CA VAL A 180 -13.22 11.16 22.13
C VAL A 180 -12.28 10.08 22.66
N PRO A 181 -12.51 9.54 23.87
CA PRO A 181 -11.75 8.40 24.36
C PRO A 181 -12.09 7.18 23.51
N LEU A 182 -11.05 6.58 22.92
CA LEU A 182 -11.17 5.32 22.23
C LEU A 182 -10.76 4.21 23.21
N ASP A 183 -11.71 3.33 23.55
CA ASP A 183 -11.40 2.18 24.39
C ASP A 183 -10.55 1.18 23.60
N ALA A 184 -9.26 1.15 23.96
CA ALA A 184 -8.34 0.15 23.41
C ALA A 184 -8.45 -1.18 24.18
N GLY A 185 -9.31 -1.28 25.21
CA GLY A 185 -9.32 -2.39 26.17
C GLY A 185 -7.99 -2.55 26.90
N PRO A 186 -7.86 -3.46 27.85
CA PRO A 186 -6.56 -3.78 28.42
C PRO A 186 -5.64 -4.19 27.28
N ALA A 187 -4.52 -3.50 27.13
CA ALA A 187 -3.49 -3.88 26.17
C ALA A 187 -3.34 -5.39 26.29
N ALA A 188 -3.46 -6.10 25.16
CA ALA A 188 -3.32 -7.54 25.20
C ALA A 188 -1.91 -7.85 25.72
N ALA A 189 -1.81 -7.92 27.04
CA ALA A 189 -0.62 -8.27 27.81
C ALA A 189 -0.27 -9.77 27.63
N ARG A 190 -0.65 -10.33 26.46
CA ARG A 190 -0.42 -11.73 26.09
C ARG A 190 0.57 -11.80 24.94
N GLY A 191 1.72 -11.27 25.20
CA GLY A 191 2.96 -11.53 24.53
C GLY A 191 4.01 -10.91 25.42
N GLY A 192 4.52 -11.66 26.41
CA GLY A 192 5.85 -11.45 26.97
C GLY A 192 6.83 -11.25 25.80
N PRO A 193 8.10 -10.81 26.02
CA PRO A 193 9.03 -10.68 24.92
C PRO A 193 8.93 -11.95 24.09
N ALA A 194 8.30 -11.83 22.90
CA ALA A 194 8.12 -12.99 22.07
C ALA A 194 9.54 -13.49 21.82
N ARG A 195 9.90 -14.58 22.51
CA ARG A 195 11.09 -15.32 22.19
C ARG A 195 11.01 -15.41 20.68
N ARG A 196 11.94 -14.80 19.96
CA ARG A 196 11.98 -14.86 18.49
C ARG A 196 11.99 -16.33 18.13
N ALA A 197 10.79 -16.89 17.93
CA ALA A 197 10.66 -18.24 17.43
C ALA A 197 11.34 -18.22 16.06
N ALA A 198 12.28 -19.12 15.85
CA ALA A 198 12.94 -19.24 14.56
C ALA A 198 11.85 -19.42 13.49
N LEU A 199 11.84 -18.54 12.50
CA LEU A 199 10.86 -18.61 11.43
C LEU A 199 11.07 -19.92 10.64
N PRO A 200 10.03 -20.74 10.42
CA PRO A 200 10.14 -21.96 9.65
C PRO A 200 10.63 -21.68 8.23
N ARG A 201 11.40 -22.60 7.63
CA ARG A 201 11.89 -22.40 6.26
C ARG A 201 10.78 -22.09 5.25
N ARG A 202 9.61 -22.68 5.40
CA ARG A 202 8.45 -22.42 4.54
C ARG A 202 7.91 -20.99 4.66
N PHE A 203 8.09 -20.34 5.81
CA PHE A 203 7.68 -18.94 6.01
C PHE A 203 8.37 -18.00 5.00
N PHE A 204 9.61 -18.29 4.62
CA PHE A 204 10.35 -17.48 3.64
C PHE A 204 9.75 -17.51 2.24
N PHE A 205 8.97 -18.53 1.87
CA PHE A 205 8.21 -18.52 0.62
C PHE A 205 7.09 -17.49 0.66
N TYR A 206 6.39 -17.37 1.78
CA TYR A 206 5.39 -16.32 1.99
C TYR A 206 6.03 -14.93 1.98
N ALA A 207 7.15 -14.75 2.69
CA ALA A 207 7.88 -13.48 2.72
C ALA A 207 8.38 -13.10 1.31
N GLY A 208 8.92 -14.04 0.54
CA GLY A 208 9.31 -13.83 -0.86
C GLY A 208 8.13 -13.48 -1.76
N ALA A 209 6.99 -14.16 -1.57
CA ALA A 209 5.78 -13.88 -2.34
C ALA A 209 5.26 -12.46 -2.11
N VAL A 210 5.14 -12.01 -0.85
CA VAL A 210 4.67 -10.65 -0.55
C VAL A 210 5.68 -9.58 -0.94
N LEU A 211 6.99 -9.89 -0.91
CA LEU A 211 8.03 -8.99 -1.42
C LEU A 211 7.88 -8.78 -2.93
N LEU A 212 7.82 -9.87 -3.73
CA LEU A 212 7.64 -9.77 -5.18
C LEU A 212 6.30 -9.14 -5.56
N TYR A 213 5.25 -9.43 -4.78
CA TYR A 213 3.96 -8.74 -4.92
C TYR A 213 4.09 -7.24 -4.70
N GLY A 214 4.79 -6.82 -3.62
CA GLY A 214 5.05 -5.40 -3.33
C GLY A 214 5.79 -4.70 -4.48
N VAL A 215 6.74 -5.39 -5.12
CA VAL A 215 7.42 -4.89 -6.34
C VAL A 215 6.40 -4.63 -7.46
N CYS A 216 5.52 -5.59 -7.76
CA CYS A 216 4.56 -5.47 -8.86
C CYS A 216 3.49 -4.41 -8.58
N GLU A 217 2.88 -4.41 -7.38
CA GLU A 217 1.82 -3.45 -7.03
C GLU A 217 2.33 -2.02 -7.05
N THR A 218 3.53 -1.79 -6.53
CA THR A 218 4.13 -0.45 -6.48
C THR A 218 4.44 0.09 -7.86
N LEU A 219 4.81 -0.77 -8.80
CA LEU A 219 5.03 -0.35 -10.18
C LEU A 219 3.74 0.26 -10.77
N PHE A 220 2.60 -0.39 -10.56
CA PHE A 220 1.31 0.16 -10.99
C PHE A 220 0.88 1.38 -10.18
N GLY A 221 1.06 1.36 -8.87
CA GLY A 221 0.56 2.41 -7.97
C GLY A 221 1.37 3.70 -8.01
N ASN A 222 2.70 3.63 -8.09
CA ASN A 222 3.56 4.80 -7.98
C ASN A 222 4.06 5.34 -9.32
N TRP A 223 4.25 4.48 -10.33
CA TRP A 223 4.87 4.86 -11.59
C TRP A 223 3.90 5.07 -12.74
N SER A 224 2.60 4.78 -12.52
CA SER A 224 1.55 4.87 -13.56
C SER A 224 1.47 6.24 -14.24
N SER A 225 1.36 7.31 -13.44
CA SER A 225 1.19 8.64 -14.01
C SER A 225 2.46 9.12 -14.70
N VAL A 226 3.64 8.87 -14.12
CA VAL A 226 4.93 9.18 -14.76
C VAL A 226 5.08 8.46 -16.11
N TYR A 227 4.72 7.17 -16.14
CA TYR A 227 4.75 6.36 -17.36
C TYR A 227 3.79 6.88 -18.42
N LEU A 228 2.53 7.09 -18.06
CA LEU A 228 1.49 7.46 -19.01
C LEU A 228 1.69 8.87 -19.57
N THR A 229 2.14 9.82 -18.74
CA THR A 229 2.38 11.20 -19.20
C THR A 229 3.73 11.38 -19.88
N GLY A 230 4.78 10.78 -19.33
CA GLY A 230 6.16 10.98 -19.79
C GLY A 230 6.50 10.12 -21.01
N GLU A 231 6.19 8.81 -21.00
CA GLU A 231 6.59 7.90 -22.08
C GLU A 231 5.47 7.65 -23.11
N ARG A 232 4.21 7.63 -22.64
CA ARG A 232 3.05 7.40 -23.53
C ARG A 232 2.41 8.69 -24.06
N ALA A 233 2.87 9.84 -23.59
CA ALA A 233 2.36 11.16 -23.96
C ALA A 233 0.83 11.31 -23.80
N LEU A 234 0.24 10.57 -22.85
CA LEU A 234 -1.18 10.68 -22.52
C LEU A 234 -1.40 11.86 -21.57
N SER A 235 -2.62 12.41 -21.59
CA SER A 235 -2.95 13.54 -20.73
C SER A 235 -2.91 13.15 -19.24
N ALA A 236 -2.61 14.11 -18.35
CA ALA A 236 -2.63 13.91 -16.92
C ALA A 236 -4.01 13.45 -16.41
N ALA A 237 -5.09 13.86 -17.05
CA ALA A 237 -6.45 13.38 -16.74
C ALA A 237 -6.59 11.87 -17.00
N VAL A 238 -6.09 11.36 -18.14
CA VAL A 238 -6.09 9.92 -18.45
C VAL A 238 -5.21 9.16 -17.48
N ALA A 239 -4.04 9.67 -17.13
CA ALA A 239 -3.13 9.05 -16.15
C ALA A 239 -3.78 8.96 -14.76
N SER A 240 -4.45 10.03 -14.34
CA SER A 240 -5.20 10.05 -13.07
C SER A 240 -6.37 9.05 -13.08
N LEU A 241 -7.11 8.97 -14.20
CA LEU A 241 -8.21 8.01 -14.35
C LEU A 241 -7.71 6.56 -14.33
N ALA A 242 -6.58 6.27 -14.97
CA ALA A 242 -5.97 4.95 -14.97
C ALA A 242 -5.52 4.54 -13.55
N LEU A 243 -4.89 5.45 -12.80
CA LEU A 243 -4.51 5.21 -11.40
C LEU A 243 -5.74 5.04 -10.49
N ALA A 244 -6.81 5.81 -10.72
CA ALA A 244 -8.07 5.65 -10.00
C ALA A 244 -8.72 4.29 -10.28
N ALA A 245 -8.74 3.86 -11.56
CA ALA A 245 -9.25 2.56 -11.97
C ALA A 245 -8.45 1.42 -11.32
N PHE A 246 -7.11 1.55 -11.24
CA PHE A 246 -6.27 0.60 -10.53
C PHE A 246 -6.71 0.44 -9.07
N TRP A 247 -6.74 1.52 -8.29
CA TRP A 247 -7.09 1.46 -6.86
C TRP A 247 -8.55 1.07 -6.59
N ALA A 248 -9.47 1.50 -7.45
CA ALA A 248 -10.86 1.07 -7.38
C ALA A 248 -10.99 -0.44 -7.61
N CYS A 249 -10.30 -0.96 -8.64
CA CYS A 249 -10.32 -2.40 -8.93
C CYS A 249 -9.56 -3.23 -7.88
N VAL A 250 -8.53 -2.70 -7.22
CA VAL A 250 -7.93 -3.32 -6.03
C VAL A 250 -8.99 -3.48 -4.94
N THR A 251 -9.78 -2.44 -4.67
CA THR A 251 -10.79 -2.46 -3.60
C THR A 251 -11.96 -3.38 -3.96
N ILE A 252 -12.52 -3.25 -5.16
CA ILE A 252 -13.63 -4.09 -5.65
C ILE A 252 -13.18 -5.56 -5.74
N GLY A 253 -11.99 -5.80 -6.26
CA GLY A 253 -11.42 -7.13 -6.40
C GLY A 253 -11.27 -7.85 -5.06
N ARG A 254 -10.93 -7.16 -3.96
CA ARG A 254 -10.91 -7.75 -2.62
C ARG A 254 -12.26 -8.30 -2.21
N VAL A 255 -13.34 -7.57 -2.48
CA VAL A 255 -14.71 -8.01 -2.18
C VAL A 255 -15.10 -9.20 -3.05
N ILE A 256 -14.80 -9.14 -4.35
CA ILE A 256 -15.08 -10.23 -5.30
C ILE A 256 -14.32 -11.50 -4.89
N VAL A 257 -13.02 -11.39 -4.61
CA VAL A 257 -12.19 -12.55 -4.21
C VAL A 257 -12.66 -13.12 -2.87
N ALA A 258 -13.00 -12.29 -1.90
CA ALA A 258 -13.56 -12.77 -0.63
C ALA A 258 -14.87 -13.58 -0.84
N ALA A 259 -15.74 -13.14 -1.76
CA ALA A 259 -16.93 -13.90 -2.14
C ALA A 259 -16.57 -15.18 -2.93
N LEU A 260 -15.57 -15.12 -3.81
CA LEU A 260 -15.14 -16.24 -4.63
C LEU A 260 -14.51 -17.37 -3.79
N THR A 261 -13.75 -17.05 -2.76
CA THR A 261 -13.10 -18.03 -1.87
C THR A 261 -14.07 -18.87 -1.04
N SER A 262 -15.35 -18.47 -0.98
CA SER A 262 -16.41 -19.32 -0.44
C SER A 262 -16.80 -20.51 -1.35
N ARG A 263 -16.44 -20.43 -2.65
CA ARG A 263 -16.77 -21.44 -3.68
C ARG A 263 -15.54 -22.07 -4.33
N VAL A 264 -14.44 -21.37 -4.36
CA VAL A 264 -13.16 -21.80 -4.97
C VAL A 264 -12.10 -21.84 -3.89
N ALA A 265 -11.31 -22.90 -3.85
CA ALA A 265 -10.26 -23.03 -2.84
C ALA A 265 -9.28 -21.84 -2.90
N PRO A 266 -8.96 -21.21 -1.74
CA PRO A 266 -8.08 -20.03 -1.68
C PRO A 266 -6.74 -20.24 -2.39
N GLY A 267 -6.19 -21.46 -2.35
CA GLY A 267 -4.96 -21.83 -3.05
C GLY A 267 -5.05 -21.71 -4.58
N VAL A 268 -6.20 -21.99 -5.18
CA VAL A 268 -6.40 -21.84 -6.65
C VAL A 268 -6.38 -20.36 -7.01
N VAL A 269 -7.10 -19.52 -6.24
CA VAL A 269 -7.11 -18.07 -6.43
C VAL A 269 -5.68 -17.53 -6.26
N TYR A 270 -4.99 -17.94 -5.21
CA TYR A 270 -3.61 -17.52 -4.93
C TYR A 270 -2.63 -17.84 -6.05
N LEU A 271 -2.82 -18.96 -6.77
CA LEU A 271 -2.01 -19.36 -7.94
C LEU A 271 -2.37 -18.59 -9.20
N THR A 272 -3.62 -18.15 -9.33
CA THR A 272 -4.10 -17.46 -10.53
C THR A 272 -3.68 -15.99 -10.55
N LEU A 273 -3.70 -15.31 -9.38
CA LEU A 273 -3.41 -13.88 -9.28
C LEU A 273 -2.04 -13.47 -9.86
N PRO A 274 -0.91 -14.17 -9.59
CA PRO A 274 0.38 -13.82 -10.17
C PRO A 274 0.41 -13.91 -11.71
N ILE A 275 -0.35 -14.84 -12.29
CA ILE A 275 -0.46 -14.96 -13.75
C ILE A 275 -1.21 -13.76 -14.31
N LEU A 276 -2.28 -13.32 -13.65
CA LEU A 276 -3.02 -12.11 -14.01
C LEU A 276 -2.15 -10.86 -13.85
N ILE A 277 -1.32 -10.78 -12.79
CA ILE A 277 -0.36 -9.68 -12.59
C ILE A 277 0.65 -9.64 -13.75
N ALA A 278 1.19 -10.80 -14.16
CA ALA A 278 2.09 -10.87 -15.30
C ALA A 278 1.43 -10.38 -16.59
N ALA A 279 0.21 -10.87 -16.88
CA ALA A 279 -0.56 -10.44 -18.04
C ALA A 279 -0.89 -8.93 -18.01
N ALA A 280 -1.23 -8.41 -16.83
CA ALA A 280 -1.50 -6.98 -16.64
C ALA A 280 -0.25 -6.11 -16.88
N ASN A 281 0.94 -6.54 -16.42
CA ASN A 281 2.19 -5.86 -16.71
C ASN A 281 2.45 -5.75 -18.23
N VAL A 282 2.23 -6.85 -18.96
CA VAL A 282 2.35 -6.84 -20.43
C VAL A 282 1.29 -5.94 -21.06
N ALA A 283 0.04 -6.01 -20.61
CA ALA A 283 -1.03 -5.17 -21.11
C ALA A 283 -0.74 -3.67 -20.91
N VAL A 284 -0.23 -3.29 -19.75
CA VAL A 284 0.19 -1.90 -19.46
C VAL A 284 1.35 -1.49 -20.36
N ALA A 285 2.38 -2.35 -20.51
CA ALA A 285 3.51 -2.05 -21.39
C ALA A 285 3.10 -1.85 -22.87
N LEU A 286 2.05 -2.50 -23.33
CA LEU A 286 1.55 -2.43 -24.71
C LEU A 286 0.42 -1.39 -24.89
N ALA A 287 -0.10 -0.80 -23.82
CA ALA A 287 -1.20 0.17 -23.90
C ALA A 287 -0.75 1.43 -24.66
N GLY A 288 -1.36 1.68 -25.83
CA GLY A 288 -0.99 2.77 -26.73
C GLY A 288 -2.02 3.90 -26.84
N ASN A 289 -3.17 3.79 -26.16
CA ASN A 289 -4.22 4.80 -26.21
C ASN A 289 -4.95 4.92 -24.85
N PRO A 290 -5.75 5.99 -24.62
CA PRO A 290 -6.43 6.23 -23.35
C PRO A 290 -7.28 5.05 -22.85
N ILE A 291 -8.05 4.41 -23.71
CA ILE A 291 -8.97 3.33 -23.33
C ILE A 291 -8.19 2.11 -22.90
N THR A 292 -7.20 1.68 -23.70
CA THR A 292 -6.37 0.51 -23.36
C THR A 292 -5.54 0.73 -22.11
N ALA A 293 -5.08 1.96 -21.86
CA ALA A 293 -4.36 2.32 -20.63
C ALA A 293 -5.27 2.14 -19.40
N VAL A 294 -6.45 2.75 -19.40
CA VAL A 294 -7.38 2.65 -18.25
C VAL A 294 -7.79 1.20 -18.00
N LEU A 295 -8.12 0.45 -19.04
CA LEU A 295 -8.52 -0.96 -18.92
C LEU A 295 -7.36 -1.85 -18.42
N ALA A 296 -6.13 -1.63 -18.86
CA ALA A 296 -4.96 -2.38 -18.41
C ALA A 296 -4.67 -2.12 -16.92
N TYR A 297 -4.79 -0.85 -16.48
CA TYR A 297 -4.64 -0.52 -15.05
C TYR A 297 -5.81 -1.03 -14.19
N ALA A 298 -7.03 -1.05 -14.70
CA ALA A 298 -8.16 -1.68 -14.03
C ALA A 298 -7.93 -3.19 -13.84
N ALA A 299 -7.48 -3.88 -14.89
CA ALA A 299 -7.12 -5.30 -14.84
C ALA A 299 -5.95 -5.56 -13.86
N ALA A 300 -4.93 -4.69 -13.86
CA ALA A 300 -3.82 -4.74 -12.90
C ALA A 300 -4.30 -4.61 -11.45
N GLY A 301 -5.21 -3.67 -11.18
CA GLY A 301 -5.81 -3.49 -9.86
C GLY A 301 -6.56 -4.73 -9.39
N PHE A 302 -7.39 -5.33 -10.25
CA PHE A 302 -8.07 -6.58 -9.93
C PHE A 302 -7.08 -7.72 -9.66
N ALA A 303 -6.04 -7.88 -10.48
CA ALA A 303 -5.02 -8.90 -10.31
C ALA A 303 -4.23 -8.74 -8.99
N CYS A 304 -3.96 -7.49 -8.57
CA CYS A 304 -3.27 -7.19 -7.32
C CYS A 304 -4.16 -7.32 -6.08
N SER A 305 -5.48 -7.38 -6.21
CA SER A 305 -6.44 -7.16 -5.13
C SER A 305 -6.26 -8.03 -3.89
N ALA A 306 -5.93 -9.30 -4.05
CA ALA A 306 -6.03 -10.26 -2.96
C ALA A 306 -4.70 -10.99 -2.61
N MET A 307 -3.60 -10.71 -3.29
CA MET A 307 -2.32 -11.40 -3.01
C MET A 307 -1.86 -11.22 -1.56
N LEU A 308 -1.82 -9.99 -1.05
CA LEU A 308 -1.40 -9.73 0.33
C LEU A 308 -2.40 -10.30 1.35
N PRO A 309 -3.72 -10.05 1.27
CA PRO A 309 -4.69 -10.64 2.18
C PRO A 309 -4.64 -12.17 2.21
N LEU A 310 -4.57 -12.83 1.06
CA LEU A 310 -4.48 -14.29 1.01
C LEU A 310 -3.14 -14.81 1.55
N SER A 311 -2.03 -14.10 1.32
CA SER A 311 -0.73 -14.48 1.92
C SER A 311 -0.80 -14.44 3.45
N LEU A 312 -1.43 -13.41 4.02
CA LEU A 312 -1.61 -13.27 5.47
C LEU A 312 -2.52 -14.37 6.04
N SER A 313 -3.63 -14.68 5.35
CA SER A 313 -4.58 -15.73 5.76
C SER A 313 -3.92 -17.11 5.74
N LEU A 314 -3.34 -17.50 4.60
CA LEU A 314 -2.69 -18.82 4.44
C LEU A 314 -1.51 -18.99 5.41
N ALA A 315 -0.70 -17.94 5.62
CA ALA A 315 0.38 -18.00 6.61
C ALA A 315 -0.16 -18.10 8.05
N GLY A 316 -1.26 -17.43 8.36
CA GLY A 316 -1.93 -17.53 9.66
C GLY A 316 -2.45 -18.94 9.94
N GLU A 317 -2.99 -19.62 8.92
CA GLU A 317 -3.45 -21.00 9.01
C GLU A 317 -2.29 -22.00 9.14
N GLU A 318 -1.21 -21.81 8.37
CA GLU A 318 -0.04 -22.72 8.39
C GLU A 318 0.81 -22.54 9.64
N PHE A 319 0.94 -21.30 10.15
CA PHE A 319 1.80 -20.97 11.30
C PHE A 319 1.03 -20.35 12.48
N PRO A 320 0.01 -21.01 13.05
CA PRO A 320 -0.84 -20.44 14.10
C PRO A 320 -0.04 -20.05 15.37
N ARG A 321 1.10 -20.71 15.61
CA ARG A 321 1.99 -20.42 16.75
C ARG A 321 2.74 -19.09 16.63
N LEU A 322 2.89 -18.56 15.41
CA LEU A 322 3.55 -17.26 15.17
C LEU A 322 2.60 -16.10 15.44
N GLY A 323 1.28 -16.31 15.36
CA GLY A 323 0.26 -15.30 15.64
C GLY A 323 0.50 -13.98 14.89
N ALA A 324 0.42 -12.86 15.60
CA ALA A 324 0.63 -11.53 15.04
C ALA A 324 2.05 -11.29 14.48
N THR A 325 3.05 -12.07 14.89
CA THR A 325 4.43 -11.95 14.37
C THR A 325 4.47 -12.28 12.90
N SER A 326 3.73 -13.33 12.45
CA SER A 326 3.72 -13.72 11.04
C SER A 326 3.19 -12.59 10.14
N SER A 327 2.10 -11.94 10.53
CA SER A 327 1.53 -10.83 9.76
C SER A 327 2.46 -9.62 9.72
N GLY A 328 3.11 -9.29 10.84
CA GLY A 328 4.06 -8.19 10.90
C GLY A 328 5.26 -8.39 9.98
N GLU A 329 5.86 -9.57 10.01
CA GLU A 329 7.02 -9.91 9.15
C GLU A 329 6.63 -9.95 7.65
N LEU A 330 5.44 -10.43 7.31
CA LEU A 330 4.97 -10.40 5.92
C LEU A 330 4.68 -8.98 5.43
N ILE A 331 4.08 -8.13 6.26
CA ILE A 331 3.89 -6.70 5.92
C ILE A 331 5.24 -6.01 5.75
N ALA A 332 6.23 -6.31 6.59
CA ALA A 332 7.58 -5.79 6.43
C ALA A 332 8.21 -6.26 5.10
N GLY A 333 8.06 -7.54 4.74
CA GLY A 333 8.48 -8.06 3.44
C GLY A 333 7.84 -7.34 2.26
N TYR A 334 6.53 -7.09 2.32
CA TYR A 334 5.81 -6.27 1.34
C TYR A 334 6.39 -4.85 1.24
N GLN A 335 6.65 -4.20 2.37
CA GLN A 335 7.22 -2.84 2.40
C GLN A 335 8.63 -2.78 1.81
N VAL A 336 9.43 -3.84 1.95
CA VAL A 336 10.72 -3.95 1.25
C VAL A 336 10.52 -4.00 -0.26
N GLY A 337 9.57 -4.82 -0.75
CA GLY A 337 9.22 -4.88 -2.17
C GLY A 337 8.70 -3.53 -2.70
N TYR A 338 7.84 -2.87 -1.94
CA TYR A 338 7.38 -1.50 -2.20
C TYR A 338 8.57 -0.56 -2.38
N GLY A 339 9.51 -0.55 -1.42
CA GLY A 339 10.69 0.30 -1.46
C GLY A 339 11.56 0.01 -2.69
N ILE A 340 11.86 -1.25 -2.99
CA ILE A 340 12.67 -1.65 -4.15
C ILE A 340 12.13 -1.00 -5.43
N THR A 341 10.82 -0.98 -5.63
CA THR A 341 10.24 -0.38 -6.83
C THR A 341 10.09 1.13 -6.72
N ALA A 342 9.67 1.64 -5.57
CA ALA A 342 9.43 3.07 -5.40
C ALA A 342 10.69 3.90 -5.72
N PHE A 343 11.85 3.47 -5.23
CA PHE A 343 13.12 4.18 -5.47
C PHE A 343 14.13 3.43 -6.33
N GLY A 344 13.91 2.17 -6.67
CA GLY A 344 14.86 1.39 -7.49
C GLY A 344 14.64 1.52 -9.00
N VAL A 345 13.45 1.88 -9.47
CA VAL A 345 13.12 1.99 -10.91
C VAL A 345 13.98 3.05 -11.59
N ALA A 346 14.13 4.24 -11.00
CA ALA A 346 14.88 5.32 -11.62
C ALA A 346 16.39 5.03 -11.77
N PRO A 347 17.10 4.54 -10.75
CA PRO A 347 18.48 4.08 -10.92
C PRO A 347 18.62 2.96 -11.96
N LEU A 348 17.67 2.03 -12.01
CA LEU A 348 17.67 0.95 -13.00
C LEU A 348 17.56 1.52 -14.43
N GLN A 349 16.67 2.49 -14.66
CA GLN A 349 16.59 3.21 -15.94
C GLN A 349 17.90 3.93 -16.28
N GLY A 350 18.52 4.62 -15.31
CA GLY A 350 19.76 5.33 -15.51
C GLY A 350 20.94 4.41 -15.89
N ILE A 351 21.00 3.21 -15.32
CA ILE A 351 22.06 2.22 -15.58
C ILE A 351 21.83 1.48 -16.91
N THR A 352 20.58 1.10 -17.17
CA THR A 352 20.26 0.20 -18.31
C THR A 352 19.79 0.93 -19.55
N GLY A 353 19.35 2.18 -19.44
CA GLY A 353 18.70 2.94 -20.52
C GLY A 353 17.31 2.43 -20.89
N ILE A 354 16.74 1.49 -20.13
CA ILE A 354 15.43 0.88 -20.41
C ILE A 354 14.32 1.86 -20.00
N GLY A 355 13.36 2.12 -20.90
CA GLY A 355 12.17 2.92 -20.61
C GLY A 355 11.23 2.23 -19.63
N LEU A 356 10.22 2.97 -19.13
CA LEU A 356 9.23 2.42 -18.19
C LEU A 356 8.42 1.28 -18.81
N SER A 357 8.15 1.28 -20.13
CA SER A 357 7.55 0.13 -20.82
C SER A 357 8.37 -1.14 -20.64
N GLY A 358 9.70 -1.05 -20.77
CA GLY A 358 10.62 -2.16 -20.49
C GLY A 358 10.62 -2.59 -19.02
N ILE A 359 10.48 -1.64 -18.09
CA ILE A 359 10.35 -1.92 -16.65
C ILE A 359 9.04 -2.68 -16.36
N TYR A 360 7.91 -2.33 -17.01
CA TYR A 360 6.67 -3.12 -16.90
C TYR A 360 6.84 -4.53 -17.46
N LEU A 361 7.55 -4.72 -18.57
CA LEU A 361 7.87 -6.07 -19.08
C LEU A 361 8.77 -6.86 -18.11
N ALA A 362 9.74 -6.19 -17.48
CA ALA A 362 10.52 -6.83 -16.40
C ALA A 362 9.64 -7.17 -15.20
N GLY A 363 8.66 -6.32 -14.87
CA GLY A 363 7.63 -6.58 -13.87
C GLY A 363 6.80 -7.84 -14.15
N ALA A 364 6.52 -8.13 -15.44
CA ALA A 364 5.90 -9.40 -15.83
C ALA A 364 6.81 -10.59 -15.47
N GLY A 365 8.12 -10.48 -15.67
CA GLY A 365 9.10 -11.49 -15.23
C GLY A 365 9.11 -11.68 -13.72
N VAL A 366 9.04 -10.59 -12.94
CA VAL A 366 8.89 -10.64 -11.48
C VAL A 366 7.61 -11.37 -11.08
N ALA A 367 6.49 -11.11 -11.76
CA ALA A 367 5.21 -11.76 -11.50
C ALA A 367 5.25 -13.28 -11.85
N VAL A 368 6.01 -13.69 -12.86
CA VAL A 368 6.29 -15.12 -13.13
C VAL A 368 7.08 -15.74 -11.97
N GLY A 369 8.10 -15.04 -11.46
CA GLY A 369 8.82 -15.46 -10.24
C GLY A 369 7.87 -15.59 -9.04
N LEU A 370 6.94 -14.64 -8.87
CA LEU A 370 5.88 -14.73 -7.85
C LEU A 370 4.99 -15.96 -8.06
N ALA A 371 4.61 -16.29 -9.30
CA ALA A 371 3.83 -17.50 -9.60
C ALA A 371 4.57 -18.80 -9.22
N ILE A 372 5.88 -18.86 -9.45
CA ILE A 372 6.72 -20.00 -9.05
C ILE A 372 6.73 -20.13 -7.52
N ILE A 373 6.95 -19.02 -6.79
CA ILE A 373 6.93 -19.03 -5.32
C ILE A 373 5.53 -19.37 -4.80
N ALA A 374 4.47 -18.84 -5.39
CA ALA A 374 3.08 -19.16 -5.01
C ALA A 374 2.78 -20.67 -5.10
N ARG A 375 3.35 -21.37 -6.09
CA ARG A 375 3.24 -22.85 -6.16
C ARG A 375 3.93 -23.56 -4.99
N MET A 376 5.03 -22.99 -4.47
CA MET A 376 5.70 -23.54 -3.28
C MET A 376 4.90 -23.29 -2.01
N VAL A 377 4.20 -22.16 -1.93
CA VAL A 377 3.27 -21.85 -0.83
C VAL A 377 2.10 -22.83 -0.80
N VAL A 378 1.44 -23.07 -1.94
CA VAL A 378 0.20 -23.88 -2.03
C VAL A 378 0.46 -25.38 -2.05
N ARG A 379 1.69 -25.85 -2.30
CA ARG A 379 2.00 -27.29 -2.29
C ARG A 379 1.67 -27.91 -0.93
N PRO A 380 0.87 -29.00 -0.88
CA PRO A 380 0.61 -29.67 0.38
C PRO A 380 1.93 -30.17 0.97
N VAL A 381 2.14 -29.91 2.25
CA VAL A 381 3.15 -30.62 3.03
C VAL A 381 2.75 -32.09 3.01
N ALA A 382 3.58 -32.98 2.47
CA ALA A 382 3.42 -34.42 2.65
C ALA A 382 3.29 -34.65 4.17
N ARG A 383 2.08 -34.99 4.65
CA ARG A 383 1.88 -35.35 6.04
C ARG A 383 2.80 -36.56 6.28
N HIS A 384 3.81 -36.39 7.13
CA HIS A 384 4.50 -37.56 7.66
C HIS A 384 3.41 -38.49 8.23
N PRO A 385 3.34 -39.74 7.83
CA PRO A 385 2.44 -40.69 8.47
C PRO A 385 2.75 -40.67 9.97
N ALA A 386 1.69 -40.47 10.77
CA ALA A 386 1.81 -40.59 12.22
C ALA A 386 2.52 -41.90 12.53
N ALA A 387 3.58 -41.84 13.34
CA ALA A 387 4.24 -43.04 13.82
C ALA A 387 3.19 -43.96 14.44
N PRO A 388 3.20 -45.26 14.12
CA PRO A 388 2.26 -46.20 14.71
C PRO A 388 2.35 -46.10 16.24
N ALA A 389 1.21 -45.92 16.90
CA ALA A 389 1.13 -46.00 18.35
C ALA A 389 1.67 -47.39 18.75
N THR A 390 2.85 -47.40 19.32
CA THR A 390 3.38 -48.60 20.00
C THR A 390 2.51 -48.78 21.21
N GLY A 391 1.72 -49.87 21.20
CA GLY A 391 0.89 -50.35 22.27
C GLY A 391 1.70 -50.86 23.46
#